data_0216f6648811e290d4ee85656158832e
#
_entry.id   0216f6648811e290d4ee85656158832e
#
_cell.length_a   1.000
_cell.length_b   1.000
_cell.length_c   1.000
_cell.angle_alpha   90.00
_cell.angle_beta   90.00
_cell.angle_gamma   90.00
#
_symmetry.space_group_name_H-M   'P 1'
#
loop_
_entity.id
_entity.type
_entity.pdbx_description
1 polymer ?
#
loop_
_entity_poly.entity_id
_entity_poly.type
_entity_poly.pdbx_seq_one_letter_code
_entity_poly.pdbx_strand_id
1 'polypeptide(L)'
;MHSFLIAFLSLAVLVLSPAASAKWKYFRSGNPADLPVTPKPGFALMGGGEQDPALKILCSWANGGDFLILRANTEDDYARKVDEEIRALCPLNSAATVVFSEREDSDDPKLLERIQEAEAIYIAGGDQSNYVRFWQDTPVEDALNQHIAEGKPIGGSSAGLAVLGEFSFSSMIDTIHSAEALSDPYENKITLSRDFLKIPMLAGTITDTHFVKRDRMGRLLVFQARILQDGWANRARAIAVEQDAAVLLDPDGHAKVIGSGPAYFLEAEAKPEICRRKTPLTFQKISVHRVDSGGAFNLEDWKGPGGDTYEISVVKGKLETANSLHGIY
;
A
#
# COMPACT_ATOMS: atom_id res chain seq x y z
N MET A 1 -59.06 5.83 -57.28
CA MET A 1 -58.62 5.48 -55.89
C MET A 1 -57.13 5.50 -55.89
N HIS A 2 -56.48 6.58 -55.40
CA HIS A 2 -55.05 6.71 -55.31
C HIS A 2 -54.68 6.70 -53.83
N SER A 3 -53.96 5.64 -53.34
CA SER A 3 -53.50 5.54 -51.99
C SER A 3 -52.10 6.20 -51.90
N PHE A 4 -52.01 7.26 -51.12
CA PHE A 4 -50.74 7.89 -50.76
C PHE A 4 -50.14 7.15 -49.55
N LEU A 5 -48.95 6.56 -49.75
CA LEU A 5 -48.14 6.00 -48.67
C LEU A 5 -47.26 7.12 -48.09
N ILE A 6 -47.47 7.49 -46.83
CA ILE A 6 -46.62 8.42 -46.09
C ILE A 6 -45.57 7.60 -45.37
N ALA A 7 -44.29 7.73 -45.79
CA ALA A 7 -43.14 7.14 -45.10
C ALA A 7 -42.70 8.07 -43.96
N PHE A 8 -42.80 7.61 -42.73
CA PHE A 8 -42.20 8.29 -41.58
C PHE A 8 -40.71 7.98 -41.49
N LEU A 9 -39.89 8.98 -41.72
CA LEU A 9 -38.43 8.92 -41.52
C LEU A 9 -38.13 9.23 -40.04
N SER A 10 -37.82 8.21 -39.24
CA SER A 10 -37.41 8.40 -37.85
C SER A 10 -35.95 8.87 -37.83
N LEU A 11 -35.71 10.11 -37.48
CA LEU A 11 -34.37 10.69 -37.27
C LEU A 11 -33.91 10.29 -35.88
N ALA A 12 -33.00 9.30 -35.80
CA ALA A 12 -32.31 8.96 -34.54
C ALA A 12 -31.28 10.06 -34.23
N VAL A 13 -31.57 10.89 -33.26
CA VAL A 13 -30.62 11.86 -32.72
C VAL A 13 -29.67 11.09 -31.80
N LEU A 14 -28.43 10.84 -32.26
CA LEU A 14 -27.34 10.41 -31.40
C LEU A 14 -27.02 11.57 -30.45
N VAL A 15 -27.45 11.47 -29.22
CA VAL A 15 -26.97 12.35 -28.15
C VAL A 15 -25.57 11.89 -27.78
N LEU A 16 -24.56 12.52 -28.36
CA LEU A 16 -23.16 12.44 -27.88
C LEU A 16 -23.15 13.10 -26.51
N SER A 17 -23.12 12.29 -25.45
CA SER A 17 -22.76 12.80 -24.12
C SER A 17 -21.38 13.42 -24.20
N PRO A 18 -21.17 14.66 -23.71
CA PRO A 18 -19.84 15.20 -23.62
C PRO A 18 -19.01 14.25 -22.75
N ALA A 19 -17.87 13.76 -23.29
CA ALA A 19 -16.91 13.03 -22.49
C ALA A 19 -16.56 13.93 -21.29
N ALA A 20 -16.82 13.44 -20.08
CA ALA A 20 -16.41 14.14 -18.88
C ALA A 20 -14.89 14.39 -19.01
N SER A 21 -14.47 15.64 -18.88
CA SER A 21 -13.05 16.00 -18.91
C SER A 21 -12.41 15.28 -17.74
N ALA A 22 -11.39 14.47 -18.01
CA ALA A 22 -10.60 13.82 -16.96
C ALA A 22 -10.12 14.88 -15.98
N LYS A 23 -10.45 14.70 -14.69
CA LYS A 23 -10.03 15.63 -13.63
C LYS A 23 -8.68 15.27 -13.04
N TRP A 24 -8.14 14.05 -13.34
CA TRP A 24 -6.80 13.66 -12.96
C TRP A 24 -5.75 14.51 -13.65
N LYS A 25 -4.59 14.67 -12.99
CA LYS A 25 -3.47 15.44 -13.52
C LYS A 25 -2.33 14.52 -13.86
N TYR A 26 -1.56 14.88 -14.90
CA TYR A 26 -0.43 14.13 -15.39
C TYR A 26 0.77 15.03 -15.59
N PHE A 27 1.87 14.66 -14.97
CA PHE A 27 3.17 15.30 -15.12
C PHE A 27 4.16 14.26 -15.61
N ARG A 28 5.03 14.60 -16.54
CA ARG A 28 6.03 13.68 -17.09
C ARG A 28 7.32 14.41 -17.36
N SER A 29 8.42 13.76 -17.01
CA SER A 29 9.79 14.13 -17.33
C SER A 29 10.43 13.00 -18.15
N GLY A 30 11.14 13.32 -19.24
CA GLY A 30 11.79 12.32 -20.09
C GLY A 30 11.13 12.12 -21.45
N ASN A 31 11.40 10.96 -22.08
CA ASN A 31 10.90 10.63 -23.40
C ASN A 31 9.39 10.35 -23.36
N PRO A 32 8.56 10.93 -24.24
CA PRO A 32 7.14 10.63 -24.29
C PRO A 32 6.81 9.28 -24.93
N ALA A 33 7.71 8.70 -25.71
CA ALA A 33 7.50 7.39 -26.29
C ALA A 33 7.78 6.29 -25.27
N ASP A 34 6.91 5.31 -25.23
CA ASP A 34 7.10 4.08 -24.47
C ASP A 34 8.38 3.36 -24.88
N LEU A 35 9.11 2.83 -23.92
CA LEU A 35 10.30 2.02 -24.14
C LEU A 35 10.08 0.65 -23.50
N PRO A 36 9.57 -0.34 -24.23
CA PRO A 36 9.30 -1.65 -23.68
C PRO A 36 10.61 -2.36 -23.31
N VAL A 37 10.89 -2.45 -22.04
CA VAL A 37 12.02 -3.20 -21.48
C VAL A 37 11.49 -4.21 -20.46
N THR A 38 12.28 -5.23 -20.14
CA THR A 38 11.90 -6.19 -19.10
C THR A 38 12.36 -5.67 -17.75
N PRO A 39 11.47 -5.26 -16.84
CA PRO A 39 11.82 -4.82 -15.51
C PRO A 39 12.29 -6.01 -14.63
N LYS A 40 12.92 -5.70 -13.50
CA LYS A 40 13.28 -6.68 -12.47
C LYS A 40 12.16 -6.75 -11.45
N PRO A 41 11.62 -7.94 -11.15
CA PRO A 41 10.55 -8.07 -10.16
C PRO A 41 11.03 -7.70 -8.75
N GLY A 42 10.12 -7.16 -7.94
CA GLY A 42 10.41 -6.81 -6.55
C GLY A 42 9.37 -5.87 -5.97
N PHE A 43 9.36 -5.77 -4.64
CA PHE A 43 8.44 -4.93 -3.89
C PHE A 43 9.20 -4.05 -2.90
N ALA A 44 8.88 -2.76 -2.85
CA ALA A 44 9.53 -1.81 -1.96
C ALA A 44 8.53 -1.27 -0.92
N LEU A 45 8.66 -1.71 0.32
CA LEU A 45 7.79 -1.39 1.45
C LEU A 45 8.45 -0.28 2.27
N MET A 46 8.06 0.98 2.06
CA MET A 46 8.74 2.15 2.62
C MET A 46 7.95 2.77 3.78
N GLY A 47 8.57 2.90 4.95
CA GLY A 47 7.92 3.35 6.18
C GLY A 47 7.51 4.83 6.22
N GLY A 48 7.99 5.63 5.27
CA GLY A 48 7.79 7.09 5.22
C GLY A 48 9.03 7.87 5.62
N GLY A 49 8.99 9.19 5.51
CA GLY A 49 10.15 10.04 5.71
C GLY A 49 11.07 10.09 4.49
N GLU A 50 12.38 10.06 4.69
CA GLU A 50 13.37 10.04 3.60
C GLU A 50 13.45 8.65 2.97
N GLN A 51 13.19 8.55 1.66
CA GLN A 51 13.06 7.27 0.95
C GLN A 51 14.00 7.13 -0.25
N ASP A 52 14.88 8.06 -0.51
CA ASP A 52 15.77 8.05 -1.67
C ASP A 52 16.55 6.73 -1.87
N PRO A 53 17.10 6.09 -0.82
CA PRO A 53 17.77 4.81 -0.99
C PRO A 53 16.86 3.71 -1.54
N ALA A 54 15.62 3.63 -1.06
CA ALA A 54 14.63 2.64 -1.50
C ALA A 54 14.06 2.99 -2.88
N LEU A 55 13.76 4.27 -3.13
CA LEU A 55 13.30 4.77 -4.42
C LEU A 55 14.35 4.55 -5.52
N LYS A 56 15.64 4.74 -5.22
CA LYS A 56 16.73 4.45 -6.15
C LYS A 56 16.76 2.97 -6.54
N ILE A 57 16.47 2.08 -5.62
CA ILE A 57 16.43 0.64 -5.90
C ILE A 57 15.19 0.30 -6.72
N LEU A 58 14.01 0.76 -6.30
CA LEU A 58 12.76 0.57 -7.05
C LEU A 58 12.88 1.13 -8.47
N CYS A 59 13.44 2.33 -8.61
CA CYS A 59 13.74 2.97 -9.89
C CYS A 59 14.67 2.09 -10.75
N SER A 60 15.74 1.52 -10.16
CA SER A 60 16.66 0.63 -10.87
C SER A 60 16.00 -0.65 -11.37
N TRP A 61 14.94 -1.11 -10.72
CA TRP A 61 14.17 -2.27 -11.14
C TRP A 61 13.34 -2.02 -12.41
N ALA A 62 13.00 -0.75 -12.71
CA ALA A 62 12.40 -0.38 -14.02
C ALA A 62 13.33 -0.66 -15.20
N ASN A 63 14.63 -0.96 -14.96
CA ASN A 63 15.62 -1.34 -15.97
C ASN A 63 15.76 -0.34 -17.13
N GLY A 64 15.64 0.95 -16.83
CA GLY A 64 15.71 2.03 -17.81
C GLY A 64 14.39 2.32 -18.53
N GLY A 65 13.30 1.64 -18.20
CA GLY A 65 11.96 1.86 -18.71
C GLY A 65 11.24 3.07 -18.11
N ASP A 66 9.93 2.99 -18.02
CA ASP A 66 9.05 4.06 -17.57
C ASP A 66 8.63 3.87 -16.11
N PHE A 67 8.78 4.91 -15.30
CA PHE A 67 8.47 4.90 -13.87
C PHE A 67 7.23 5.74 -13.60
N LEU A 68 6.20 5.15 -13.02
CA LEU A 68 4.94 5.83 -12.72
C LEU A 68 4.73 6.05 -11.23
N ILE A 69 4.51 7.31 -10.86
CA ILE A 69 4.14 7.70 -9.50
C ILE A 69 2.62 7.90 -9.45
N LEU A 70 1.95 7.20 -8.52
CA LEU A 70 0.51 7.33 -8.30
C LEU A 70 0.23 8.09 -7.01
N ARG A 71 -0.66 9.05 -7.07
CA ARG A 71 -1.13 9.86 -5.94
C ARG A 71 -2.64 10.04 -6.01
N ALA A 72 -3.28 10.09 -4.84
CA ALA A 72 -4.69 10.47 -4.69
C ALA A 72 -4.76 11.65 -3.71
N ASN A 73 -4.41 12.84 -4.20
CA ASN A 73 -4.39 14.07 -3.43
C ASN A 73 -4.62 15.27 -4.34
N THR A 74 -5.24 16.31 -3.83
CA THR A 74 -5.54 17.54 -4.58
C THR A 74 -4.40 18.57 -4.60
N GLU A 75 -3.32 18.36 -3.85
CA GLU A 75 -2.18 19.29 -3.77
C GLU A 75 -1.18 19.05 -4.90
N ASP A 76 -0.97 20.08 -5.75
CA ASP A 76 -0.23 19.98 -7.02
C ASP A 76 1.28 20.20 -6.92
N ASP A 77 1.75 21.00 -5.95
CA ASP A 77 3.12 21.51 -5.96
C ASP A 77 4.18 20.42 -5.77
N TYR A 78 3.84 19.37 -5.02
CA TYR A 78 4.72 18.21 -4.85
C TYR A 78 4.80 17.35 -6.12
N ALA A 79 3.69 17.19 -6.83
CA ALA A 79 3.61 16.32 -8.01
C ALA A 79 4.50 16.80 -9.17
N ARG A 80 4.74 18.11 -9.30
CA ARG A 80 5.54 18.70 -10.39
C ARG A 80 7.05 18.46 -10.29
N LYS A 81 7.55 18.09 -9.11
CA LYS A 81 8.99 17.91 -8.87
C LYS A 81 9.38 16.44 -8.74
N VAL A 82 8.45 15.60 -8.31
CA VAL A 82 8.76 14.20 -7.98
C VAL A 82 9.25 13.41 -9.18
N ASP A 83 8.70 13.61 -10.36
CA ASP A 83 9.15 12.93 -11.58
C ASP A 83 10.58 13.35 -11.99
N GLU A 84 10.95 14.62 -11.82
CA GLU A 84 12.34 15.08 -12.05
C GLU A 84 13.28 14.52 -10.99
N GLU A 85 12.86 14.52 -9.70
CA GLU A 85 13.64 13.98 -8.58
C GLU A 85 13.88 12.48 -8.75
N ILE A 86 12.86 11.70 -9.13
CA ILE A 86 13.01 10.26 -9.39
C ILE A 86 13.99 10.00 -10.55
N ARG A 87 13.92 10.77 -11.65
CA ARG A 87 14.88 10.63 -12.75
C ARG A 87 16.31 10.98 -12.37
N ALA A 88 16.51 11.79 -11.34
CA ALA A 88 17.84 12.08 -10.81
C ALA A 88 18.44 10.90 -10.02
N LEU A 89 17.60 9.97 -9.54
CA LEU A 89 18.04 8.81 -8.75
C LEU A 89 18.61 7.69 -9.62
N CYS A 90 18.06 7.48 -10.82
CA CYS A 90 18.51 6.43 -11.72
C CYS A 90 18.18 6.74 -13.20
N PRO A 91 18.89 6.10 -14.16
CA PRO A 91 18.56 6.23 -15.58
C PRO A 91 17.18 5.65 -15.90
N LEU A 92 16.28 6.46 -16.47
CA LEU A 92 14.94 6.10 -16.91
C LEU A 92 14.64 6.67 -18.29
N ASN A 93 13.83 5.97 -19.09
CA ASN A 93 13.20 6.51 -20.28
C ASN A 93 12.33 7.72 -19.91
N SER A 94 11.42 7.53 -18.96
CA SER A 94 10.65 8.62 -18.38
C SER A 94 10.28 8.33 -16.92
N ALA A 95 9.92 9.40 -16.19
CA ALA A 95 9.18 9.31 -14.96
C ALA A 95 7.92 10.18 -15.08
N ALA A 96 6.81 9.69 -14.59
CA ALA A 96 5.55 10.41 -14.67
C ALA A 96 4.77 10.31 -13.34
N THR A 97 4.00 11.36 -13.01
CA THR A 97 3.11 11.40 -11.86
C THR A 97 1.67 11.53 -12.32
N VAL A 98 0.81 10.62 -11.86
CA VAL A 98 -0.64 10.71 -11.98
C VAL A 98 -1.21 11.12 -10.63
N VAL A 99 -2.04 12.16 -10.60
CA VAL A 99 -2.75 12.64 -9.43
C VAL A 99 -4.25 12.45 -9.65
N PHE A 100 -4.82 11.52 -8.90
CA PHE A 100 -6.27 11.29 -8.89
C PHE A 100 -6.96 12.35 -8.04
N SER A 101 -8.07 12.84 -8.50
CA SER A 101 -8.91 13.84 -7.81
C SER A 101 -10.21 13.25 -7.28
N GLU A 102 -10.71 12.21 -7.93
CA GLU A 102 -11.98 11.55 -7.60
C GLU A 102 -11.99 10.08 -8.09
N ARG A 103 -12.99 9.31 -7.67
CA ARG A 103 -13.11 7.88 -8.03
C ARG A 103 -13.35 7.67 -9.54
N GLU A 104 -14.06 8.58 -10.17
CA GLU A 104 -14.41 8.54 -11.59
C GLU A 104 -13.17 8.61 -12.50
N ASP A 105 -12.06 9.15 -12.02
CA ASP A 105 -10.77 9.14 -12.72
C ASP A 105 -10.28 7.71 -13.01
N SER A 106 -10.69 6.75 -12.18
CA SER A 106 -10.27 5.34 -12.27
C SER A 106 -10.89 4.58 -13.45
N ASP A 107 -11.84 5.17 -14.15
CA ASP A 107 -12.44 4.63 -15.36
C ASP A 107 -11.83 5.22 -16.65
N ASP A 108 -10.88 6.18 -16.55
CA ASP A 108 -10.30 6.86 -17.70
C ASP A 108 -9.33 5.93 -18.47
N PRO A 109 -9.60 5.60 -19.75
CA PRO A 109 -8.77 4.69 -20.54
C PRO A 109 -7.32 5.17 -20.69
N LYS A 110 -7.08 6.49 -20.74
CA LYS A 110 -5.72 7.04 -20.88
C LYS A 110 -4.91 6.88 -19.60
N LEU A 111 -5.58 6.99 -18.45
CA LEU A 111 -4.96 6.75 -17.16
C LEU A 111 -4.59 5.27 -17.03
N LEU A 112 -5.49 4.37 -17.39
CA LEU A 112 -5.23 2.93 -17.39
C LEU A 112 -4.09 2.55 -18.33
N GLU A 113 -4.00 3.16 -19.51
CA GLU A 113 -2.87 3.01 -20.43
C GLU A 113 -1.54 3.38 -19.77
N ARG A 114 -1.47 4.49 -18.97
CA ARG A 114 -0.24 4.88 -18.26
C ARG A 114 0.17 3.86 -17.18
N ILE A 115 -0.79 3.22 -16.51
CA ILE A 115 -0.48 2.14 -15.57
C ILE A 115 0.07 0.90 -16.29
N GLN A 116 -0.50 0.54 -17.42
CA GLN A 116 -0.10 -0.63 -18.22
C GLN A 116 1.29 -0.47 -18.84
N GLU A 117 1.61 0.72 -19.36
CA GLU A 117 2.89 1.05 -19.99
C GLU A 117 4.06 1.12 -18.97
N ALA A 118 3.78 1.34 -17.69
CA ALA A 118 4.83 1.50 -16.68
C ALA A 118 5.60 0.19 -16.43
N GLU A 119 6.93 0.27 -16.35
CA GLU A 119 7.80 -0.81 -15.90
C GLU A 119 7.92 -0.86 -14.39
N ALA A 120 7.77 0.26 -13.69
CA ALA A 120 7.74 0.31 -12.23
C ALA A 120 6.70 1.30 -11.74
N ILE A 121 6.03 0.95 -10.64
CA ILE A 121 5.02 1.81 -10.02
C ILE A 121 5.42 2.15 -8.59
N TYR A 122 5.25 3.42 -8.22
CA TYR A 122 5.39 3.92 -6.85
C TYR A 122 4.10 4.58 -6.37
N ILE A 123 3.51 4.03 -5.31
CA ILE A 123 2.37 4.65 -4.62
C ILE A 123 2.92 5.59 -3.56
N ALA A 124 2.74 6.89 -3.76
CA ALA A 124 3.31 7.92 -2.89
C ALA A 124 2.62 7.96 -1.50
N GLY A 125 3.24 8.67 -0.57
CA GLY A 125 2.61 9.01 0.70
C GLY A 125 1.40 9.96 0.54
N GLY A 126 0.58 10.06 1.56
CA GLY A 126 -0.60 10.91 1.59
C GLY A 126 -1.66 10.39 2.54
N ASP A 127 -2.90 10.33 2.08
CA ASP A 127 -4.02 9.73 2.80
C ASP A 127 -4.46 8.42 2.11
N GLN A 128 -4.23 7.29 2.77
CA GLN A 128 -4.60 5.97 2.24
C GLN A 128 -6.11 5.81 2.05
N SER A 129 -6.94 6.58 2.73
CA SER A 129 -8.40 6.51 2.52
C SER A 129 -8.78 6.91 1.10
N ASN A 130 -8.03 7.82 0.48
CA ASN A 130 -8.24 8.20 -0.91
C ASN A 130 -7.86 7.07 -1.88
N TYR A 131 -6.77 6.35 -1.61
CA TYR A 131 -6.39 5.18 -2.41
C TYR A 131 -7.47 4.11 -2.39
N VAL A 132 -8.00 3.78 -1.20
CA VAL A 132 -9.09 2.81 -1.05
C VAL A 132 -10.37 3.34 -1.72
N ARG A 133 -10.77 4.60 -1.49
CA ARG A 133 -12.00 5.16 -2.06
C ARG A 133 -11.99 5.26 -3.57
N PHE A 134 -10.83 5.65 -4.15
CA PHE A 134 -10.77 5.95 -5.57
C PHE A 134 -10.43 4.71 -6.39
N TRP A 135 -9.64 3.77 -5.86
CA TRP A 135 -9.09 2.67 -6.66
C TRP A 135 -9.71 1.31 -6.36
N GLN A 136 -10.09 1.01 -5.10
CA GLN A 136 -10.64 -0.31 -4.77
C GLN A 136 -11.97 -0.56 -5.50
N ASP A 137 -12.13 -1.77 -6.05
CA ASP A 137 -13.26 -2.18 -6.91
C ASP A 137 -13.42 -1.29 -8.15
N THR A 138 -12.31 -0.97 -8.83
CA THR A 138 -12.28 -0.17 -10.08
C THR A 138 -11.29 -0.75 -11.09
N PRO A 139 -11.33 -0.30 -12.38
CA PRO A 139 -10.33 -0.69 -13.37
C PRO A 139 -8.88 -0.36 -13.00
N VAL A 140 -8.64 0.65 -12.15
CA VAL A 140 -7.28 0.93 -11.62
C VAL A 140 -6.79 -0.19 -10.72
N GLU A 141 -7.64 -0.73 -9.85
CA GLU A 141 -7.26 -1.91 -9.05
C GLU A 141 -6.90 -3.09 -9.95
N ASP A 142 -7.72 -3.36 -10.97
CA ASP A 142 -7.45 -4.43 -11.92
C ASP A 142 -6.12 -4.23 -12.65
N ALA A 143 -5.84 -3.00 -13.10
CA ALA A 143 -4.58 -2.67 -13.79
C ALA A 143 -3.36 -2.80 -12.85
N LEU A 144 -3.47 -2.39 -11.58
CA LEU A 144 -2.41 -2.56 -10.58
C LEU A 144 -2.17 -4.04 -10.26
N ASN A 145 -3.23 -4.82 -10.11
CA ASN A 145 -3.12 -6.25 -9.87
C ASN A 145 -2.56 -7.00 -11.09
N GLN A 146 -2.86 -6.56 -12.31
CA GLN A 146 -2.23 -7.07 -13.52
C GLN A 146 -0.74 -6.75 -13.56
N HIS A 147 -0.34 -5.50 -13.25
CA HIS A 147 1.06 -5.08 -13.15
C HIS A 147 1.86 -5.97 -12.18
N ILE A 148 1.29 -6.27 -11.00
CA ILE A 148 1.87 -7.19 -10.01
C ILE A 148 1.97 -8.61 -10.58
N ALA A 149 0.92 -9.12 -11.21
CA ALA A 149 0.87 -10.47 -11.78
C ALA A 149 1.86 -10.67 -12.95
N GLU A 150 2.16 -9.61 -13.70
CA GLU A 150 3.20 -9.59 -14.74
C GLU A 150 4.63 -9.57 -14.17
N GLY A 151 4.79 -9.54 -12.85
CA GLY A 151 6.08 -9.50 -12.18
C GLY A 151 6.78 -8.14 -12.27
N LYS A 152 6.06 -7.08 -12.60
CA LYS A 152 6.59 -5.72 -12.62
C LYS A 152 6.72 -5.17 -11.19
N PRO A 153 7.79 -4.43 -10.87
CA PRO A 153 8.03 -3.94 -9.53
C PRO A 153 7.04 -2.85 -9.12
N ILE A 154 6.60 -2.95 -7.87
CA ILE A 154 5.76 -1.94 -7.24
C ILE A 154 6.28 -1.61 -5.84
N GLY A 155 6.16 -0.35 -5.43
CA GLY A 155 6.49 0.07 -4.08
C GLY A 155 5.52 1.11 -3.56
N GLY A 156 5.53 1.32 -2.25
CA GLY A 156 4.71 2.35 -1.63
C GLY A 156 5.36 2.92 -0.38
N SER A 157 5.14 4.20 -0.13
CA SER A 157 5.63 4.89 1.06
C SER A 157 4.50 5.41 1.92
N SER A 158 4.63 5.28 3.25
CA SER A 158 3.63 5.79 4.20
C SER A 158 2.22 5.29 3.85
N ALA A 159 1.30 6.15 3.44
CA ALA A 159 -0.04 5.76 2.98
C ALA A 159 0.01 4.75 1.81
N GLY A 160 1.00 4.86 0.91
CA GLY A 160 1.21 3.92 -0.17
C GLY A 160 1.64 2.53 0.33
N LEU A 161 2.49 2.44 1.37
CA LEU A 161 2.80 1.17 2.01
C LEU A 161 1.57 0.60 2.72
N ALA A 162 0.77 1.44 3.38
CA ALA A 162 -0.39 0.99 4.16
C ALA A 162 -1.44 0.23 3.33
N VAL A 163 -1.40 0.34 1.99
CA VAL A 163 -2.33 -0.35 1.07
C VAL A 163 -1.71 -1.52 0.30
N LEU A 164 -0.43 -1.85 0.53
CA LEU A 164 0.23 -2.96 -0.18
C LEU A 164 -0.07 -4.34 0.42
N GLY A 165 -0.46 -4.44 1.69
CA GLY A 165 -0.85 -5.70 2.33
C GLY A 165 -2.18 -6.22 1.82
N GLU A 166 -2.43 -7.54 1.96
CA GLU A 166 -3.77 -8.11 1.72
C GLU A 166 -4.81 -7.43 2.62
N PHE A 167 -4.43 -7.16 3.87
CA PHE A 167 -5.21 -6.35 4.79
C PHE A 167 -4.60 -4.96 4.90
N SER A 168 -5.45 -3.95 5.03
CA SER A 168 -5.02 -2.57 5.20
C SER A 168 -5.85 -1.82 6.23
N PHE A 169 -5.22 -0.92 6.99
CA PHE A 169 -5.92 0.10 7.73
C PHE A 169 -6.32 1.21 6.76
N SER A 170 -7.58 1.19 6.32
CA SER A 170 -8.08 2.10 5.29
C SER A 170 -8.26 3.55 5.75
N SER A 171 -8.31 3.79 7.07
CA SER A 171 -8.43 5.14 7.68
C SER A 171 -9.59 5.98 7.11
N MET A 172 -10.72 5.34 6.79
CA MET A 172 -11.84 5.98 6.09
C MET A 172 -12.51 7.11 6.87
N ILE A 173 -12.30 7.17 8.19
CA ILE A 173 -12.86 8.19 9.08
C ILE A 173 -11.76 9.12 9.58
N ASP A 174 -10.71 8.55 10.16
CA ASP A 174 -9.57 9.29 10.73
C ASP A 174 -8.45 8.31 11.08
N THR A 175 -7.26 8.84 11.42
CA THR A 175 -6.20 8.03 12.05
C THR A 175 -6.61 7.57 13.45
N ILE A 176 -5.97 6.49 13.94
CA ILE A 176 -6.16 6.02 15.31
C ILE A 176 -4.82 5.87 16.03
N HIS A 177 -4.77 6.25 17.30
CA HIS A 177 -3.61 6.07 18.16
C HIS A 177 -3.68 4.75 18.94
N SER A 178 -2.52 4.21 19.32
CA SER A 178 -2.42 2.92 20.01
C SER A 178 -3.28 2.84 21.27
N ALA A 179 -3.25 3.84 22.14
CA ALA A 179 -4.02 3.85 23.37
C ALA A 179 -5.55 3.83 23.13
N GLU A 180 -6.01 4.57 22.12
CA GLU A 180 -7.43 4.60 21.73
C GLU A 180 -7.86 3.23 21.16
N ALA A 181 -7.08 2.67 20.24
CA ALA A 181 -7.36 1.36 19.66
C ALA A 181 -7.37 0.24 20.71
N LEU A 182 -6.41 0.21 21.61
CA LEU A 182 -6.31 -0.78 22.68
C LEU A 182 -7.48 -0.72 23.68
N SER A 183 -8.07 0.45 23.87
CA SER A 183 -9.21 0.65 24.77
C SER A 183 -10.54 0.15 24.18
N ASP A 184 -10.70 0.23 22.87
CA ASP A 184 -11.85 -0.29 22.12
C ASP A 184 -11.40 -0.79 20.73
N PRO A 185 -11.20 -2.11 20.54
CA PRO A 185 -10.81 -2.69 19.24
C PRO A 185 -11.83 -2.45 18.11
N TYR A 186 -13.04 -2.01 18.45
CA TYR A 186 -14.10 -1.68 17.50
C TYR A 186 -14.44 -0.18 17.51
N GLU A 187 -13.48 0.68 17.89
CA GLU A 187 -13.60 2.12 17.71
C GLU A 187 -13.89 2.45 16.24
N ASN A 188 -14.77 3.40 15.99
CA ASN A 188 -15.26 3.70 14.64
C ASN A 188 -14.16 4.10 13.67
N LYS A 189 -13.08 4.70 14.16
CA LYS A 189 -11.90 5.05 13.35
C LYS A 189 -11.14 3.83 12.83
N ILE A 190 -11.31 2.65 13.45
CA ILE A 190 -10.67 1.42 13.00
C ILE A 190 -11.45 0.87 11.81
N THR A 191 -11.15 1.40 10.65
CA THR A 191 -11.66 0.89 9.39
C THR A 191 -10.59 0.06 8.70
N LEU A 192 -10.89 -1.21 8.47
CA LEU A 192 -10.01 -2.16 7.80
C LEU A 192 -10.59 -2.50 6.43
N SER A 193 -9.71 -2.69 5.45
CA SER A 193 -10.03 -3.18 4.12
C SER A 193 -9.21 -4.43 3.81
N ARG A 194 -9.62 -5.21 2.81
CA ARG A 194 -8.92 -6.42 2.37
C ARG A 194 -9.07 -6.61 0.87
N ASP A 195 -8.23 -7.50 0.33
CA ASP A 195 -8.30 -7.96 -1.06
C ASP A 195 -8.12 -6.86 -2.11
N PHE A 196 -7.49 -5.72 -1.73
CA PHE A 196 -7.26 -4.60 -2.64
C PHE A 196 -6.08 -4.90 -3.58
N LEU A 197 -4.84 -4.94 -3.09
CA LEU A 197 -3.68 -5.31 -3.90
C LEU A 197 -3.24 -6.75 -3.60
N LYS A 198 -2.95 -7.52 -4.65
CA LYS A 198 -2.69 -8.96 -4.56
C LYS A 198 -1.21 -9.27 -4.72
N ILE A 199 -0.38 -8.77 -3.81
CA ILE A 199 1.05 -9.12 -3.74
C ILE A 199 1.17 -10.51 -3.10
N PRO A 200 1.63 -11.55 -3.81
CA PRO A 200 1.58 -12.92 -3.31
C PRO A 200 2.30 -13.12 -1.98
N MET A 201 3.46 -12.47 -1.80
CA MET A 201 4.26 -12.58 -0.58
C MET A 201 3.63 -11.86 0.62
N LEU A 202 2.64 -10.99 0.41
CA LEU A 202 1.91 -10.28 1.46
C LEU A 202 0.53 -10.90 1.76
N ALA A 203 0.25 -12.10 1.26
CA ALA A 203 -0.95 -12.84 1.61
C ALA A 203 -1.04 -13.05 3.14
N GLY A 204 -2.21 -12.80 3.73
CA GLY A 204 -2.44 -12.88 5.18
C GLY A 204 -1.76 -11.77 6.00
N THR A 205 -1.23 -10.73 5.35
CA THR A 205 -0.40 -9.71 5.99
C THR A 205 -1.06 -8.33 5.95
N ILE A 206 -1.00 -7.62 7.08
CA ILE A 206 -1.27 -6.18 7.17
C ILE A 206 0.04 -5.40 7.27
N THR A 207 0.10 -4.22 6.67
CA THR A 207 1.29 -3.35 6.73
C THR A 207 1.01 -2.10 7.57
N ASP A 208 2.04 -1.60 8.29
CA ASP A 208 1.97 -0.31 9.00
C ASP A 208 3.28 0.48 8.82
N THR A 209 3.24 1.78 9.05
CA THR A 209 4.24 2.76 8.64
C THR A 209 4.61 3.71 9.78
N HIS A 210 5.73 4.47 9.68
CA HIS A 210 6.17 5.39 10.75
C HIS A 210 6.05 4.76 12.14
N PHE A 211 6.47 3.52 12.27
CA PHE A 211 5.97 2.61 13.29
C PHE A 211 6.34 3.02 14.72
N VAL A 212 7.63 3.18 14.96
CA VAL A 212 8.15 3.66 16.26
C VAL A 212 7.86 5.14 16.45
N LYS A 213 8.13 5.93 15.41
CA LYS A 213 7.96 7.39 15.43
C LYS A 213 6.58 7.85 15.88
N ARG A 214 5.54 7.08 15.53
CA ARG A 214 4.14 7.41 15.83
C ARG A 214 3.51 6.46 16.86
N ASP A 215 4.31 5.67 17.57
CA ASP A 215 3.87 4.73 18.61
C ASP A 215 2.72 3.83 18.13
N ARG A 216 2.96 3.03 17.07
CA ARG A 216 1.90 2.28 16.38
C ARG A 216 1.78 0.80 16.76
N MET A 217 2.63 0.27 17.65
CA MET A 217 2.56 -1.13 18.07
C MET A 217 1.16 -1.52 18.55
N GLY A 218 0.58 -0.73 19.46
CA GLY A 218 -0.73 -1.06 20.04
C GLY A 218 -1.86 -1.10 19.00
N ARG A 219 -1.89 -0.15 18.04
CA ARG A 219 -2.91 -0.17 16.98
C ARG A 219 -2.75 -1.36 16.05
N LEU A 220 -1.50 -1.73 15.71
CA LEU A 220 -1.22 -2.85 14.82
C LEU A 220 -1.66 -4.18 15.45
N LEU A 221 -1.43 -4.38 16.74
CA LEU A 221 -1.92 -5.55 17.46
C LEU A 221 -3.47 -5.59 17.49
N VAL A 222 -4.14 -4.45 17.58
CA VAL A 222 -5.60 -4.37 17.43
C VAL A 222 -6.04 -4.77 16.04
N PHE A 223 -5.35 -4.35 14.99
CA PHE A 223 -5.68 -4.74 13.61
C PHE A 223 -5.53 -6.25 13.41
N GLN A 224 -4.44 -6.86 13.90
CA GLN A 224 -4.26 -8.32 13.87
C GLN A 224 -5.37 -9.05 14.67
N ALA A 225 -5.70 -8.55 15.87
CA ALA A 225 -6.78 -9.10 16.69
C ALA A 225 -8.13 -9.06 15.94
N ARG A 226 -8.43 -7.95 15.23
CA ARG A 226 -9.64 -7.81 14.43
C ARG A 226 -9.66 -8.77 13.24
N ILE A 227 -8.55 -8.90 12.50
CA ILE A 227 -8.43 -9.84 11.36
C ILE A 227 -8.80 -11.27 11.83
N LEU A 228 -8.27 -11.71 12.97
CA LEU A 228 -8.54 -13.03 13.52
C LEU A 228 -9.96 -13.14 14.11
N GLN A 229 -10.42 -12.14 14.87
CA GLN A 229 -11.72 -12.15 15.53
C GLN A 229 -12.86 -12.12 14.51
N ASP A 230 -12.74 -11.30 13.47
CA ASP A 230 -13.74 -11.14 12.42
C ASP A 230 -13.70 -12.31 11.40
N GLY A 231 -12.76 -13.24 11.58
CA GLY A 231 -12.68 -14.47 10.78
C GLY A 231 -12.14 -14.24 9.36
N TRP A 232 -11.36 -13.19 9.14
CA TRP A 232 -10.74 -12.91 7.84
C TRP A 232 -9.56 -13.84 7.56
N ALA A 233 -8.86 -14.25 8.61
CA ALA A 233 -7.78 -15.22 8.56
C ALA A 233 -7.73 -16.09 9.83
N ASN A 234 -7.05 -17.24 9.75
CA ASN A 234 -6.76 -18.09 10.91
C ASN A 234 -5.41 -17.74 11.57
N ARG A 235 -4.57 -17.00 10.88
CA ARG A 235 -3.29 -16.46 11.31
C ARG A 235 -3.17 -15.05 10.73
N ALA A 236 -2.73 -14.09 11.53
CA ALA A 236 -2.53 -12.72 11.09
C ALA A 236 -1.04 -12.36 11.16
N ARG A 237 -0.46 -12.02 10.02
CA ARG A 237 0.89 -11.50 9.88
C ARG A 237 0.86 -10.00 9.75
N ALA A 238 1.92 -9.33 10.19
CA ALA A 238 2.08 -7.89 10.01
C ALA A 238 3.52 -7.54 9.69
N ILE A 239 3.70 -6.57 8.79
CA ILE A 239 5.00 -5.95 8.50
C ILE A 239 4.87 -4.47 8.82
N ALA A 240 5.63 -4.00 9.80
CA ALA A 240 5.64 -2.61 10.21
C ALA A 240 7.02 -2.00 9.96
N VAL A 241 7.06 -0.89 9.24
CA VAL A 241 8.29 -0.26 8.81
C VAL A 241 8.44 1.11 9.47
N GLU A 242 9.61 1.34 10.07
CA GLU A 242 9.91 2.63 10.70
C GLU A 242 10.12 3.72 9.65
N GLN A 243 9.98 4.97 10.09
CA GLN A 243 10.31 6.14 9.29
C GLN A 243 11.78 6.09 8.85
N ASP A 244 12.08 6.57 7.65
CA ASP A 244 13.41 6.56 7.04
C ASP A 244 14.01 5.14 6.86
N ALA A 245 13.12 4.12 6.84
CA ALA A 245 13.46 2.73 6.57
C ALA A 245 12.56 2.13 5.49
N ALA A 246 13.03 1.07 4.88
CA ALA A 246 12.26 0.28 3.91
C ALA A 246 12.60 -1.21 4.00
N VAL A 247 11.65 -2.05 3.61
CA VAL A 247 11.84 -3.48 3.34
C VAL A 247 11.78 -3.69 1.84
N LEU A 248 12.88 -4.17 1.29
CA LEU A 248 12.97 -4.61 -0.11
C LEU A 248 12.68 -6.10 -0.15
N LEU A 249 11.69 -6.49 -0.92
CA LEU A 249 11.19 -7.85 -0.97
C LEU A 249 11.31 -8.38 -2.40
N ASP A 250 11.91 -9.56 -2.56
CA ASP A 250 11.93 -10.26 -3.84
C ASP A 250 10.69 -11.20 -4.01
N PRO A 251 10.46 -11.74 -5.21
CA PRO A 251 9.33 -12.64 -5.46
C PRO A 251 9.38 -13.97 -4.68
N ASP A 252 10.55 -14.35 -4.18
CA ASP A 252 10.76 -15.58 -3.42
C ASP A 252 10.57 -15.35 -1.90
N GLY A 253 10.18 -14.14 -1.49
CA GLY A 253 9.90 -13.80 -0.11
C GLY A 253 11.12 -13.39 0.72
N HIS A 254 12.30 -13.20 0.09
CA HIS A 254 13.46 -12.69 0.80
C HIS A 254 13.34 -11.18 0.97
N ALA A 255 13.35 -10.76 2.20
CA ALA A 255 13.27 -9.36 2.61
C ALA A 255 14.62 -8.85 3.10
N LYS A 256 14.98 -7.62 2.71
CA LYS A 256 16.12 -6.88 3.22
C LYS A 256 15.69 -5.55 3.78
N VAL A 257 16.05 -5.25 5.00
CA VAL A 257 15.80 -3.96 5.64
C VAL A 257 16.92 -2.99 5.27
N ILE A 258 16.54 -1.79 4.83
CA ILE A 258 17.49 -0.71 4.49
C ILE A 258 17.02 0.62 5.11
N GLY A 259 17.88 1.63 5.09
CA GLY A 259 17.61 2.96 5.66
C GLY A 259 18.17 3.11 7.06
N SER A 260 17.60 3.97 7.91
CA SER A 260 18.13 4.28 9.24
C SER A 260 17.32 3.69 10.41
N GLY A 261 16.16 3.07 10.14
CA GLY A 261 15.29 2.48 11.14
C GLY A 261 15.08 0.97 10.97
N PRO A 262 14.48 0.29 11.97
CA PRO A 262 14.14 -1.12 11.90
C PRO A 262 12.82 -1.39 11.13
N ALA A 263 12.64 -2.66 10.80
CA ALA A 263 11.34 -3.23 10.44
C ALA A 263 10.94 -4.31 11.46
N TYR A 264 9.65 -4.51 11.61
CA TYR A 264 9.05 -5.46 12.54
C TYR A 264 8.17 -6.43 11.77
N PHE A 265 8.36 -7.71 12.00
CA PHE A 265 7.57 -8.79 11.44
C PHE A 265 6.81 -9.47 12.59
N LEU A 266 5.49 -9.32 12.62
CA LEU A 266 4.66 -9.82 13.70
C LEU A 266 3.79 -10.97 13.20
N GLU A 267 3.59 -11.97 14.06
CA GLU A 267 2.70 -13.09 13.75
C GLU A 267 1.85 -13.45 14.97
N ALA A 268 0.55 -13.58 14.71
CA ALA A 268 -0.42 -14.06 15.68
C ALA A 268 -1.15 -15.28 15.11
N GLU A 269 -1.12 -16.41 15.83
CA GLU A 269 -1.67 -17.71 15.40
C GLU A 269 -2.98 -18.07 16.11
N ALA A 270 -3.36 -17.34 17.14
CA ALA A 270 -4.58 -17.59 17.93
C ALA A 270 -5.48 -16.37 17.97
N LYS A 271 -6.78 -16.59 18.12
CA LYS A 271 -7.73 -15.49 18.34
C LYS A 271 -7.45 -14.80 19.68
N PRO A 272 -7.75 -13.48 19.76
CA PRO A 272 -7.64 -12.76 21.02
C PRO A 272 -8.63 -13.33 22.06
N GLU A 273 -8.24 -13.32 23.34
CA GLU A 273 -9.09 -13.72 24.46
C GLU A 273 -10.28 -12.78 24.66
N ILE A 274 -10.05 -11.47 24.44
CA ILE A 274 -11.09 -10.44 24.49
C ILE A 274 -10.86 -9.45 23.38
N CYS A 275 -11.71 -9.46 22.35
CA CYS A 275 -11.76 -8.46 21.27
C CYS A 275 -13.23 -8.14 20.97
N ARG A 276 -13.77 -7.13 21.63
CA ARG A 276 -15.17 -6.73 21.48
C ARG A 276 -15.34 -5.22 21.73
N ARG A 277 -16.42 -4.68 21.22
CA ARG A 277 -16.75 -3.25 21.34
C ARG A 277 -16.78 -2.78 22.79
N LYS A 278 -16.24 -1.57 23.01
CA LYS A 278 -16.21 -0.87 24.32
C LYS A 278 -15.56 -1.70 25.43
N THR A 279 -14.59 -2.53 25.08
CA THR A 279 -13.88 -3.37 26.05
C THR A 279 -12.40 -3.39 25.68
N PRO A 280 -11.49 -3.08 26.62
CA PRO A 280 -10.07 -3.12 26.35
C PRO A 280 -9.61 -4.49 25.86
N LEU A 281 -8.76 -4.48 24.82
CA LEU A 281 -8.22 -5.69 24.19
C LEU A 281 -7.46 -6.56 25.21
N THR A 282 -7.67 -7.88 25.15
CA THR A 282 -6.75 -8.87 25.69
C THR A 282 -6.37 -9.82 24.58
N PHE A 283 -5.08 -9.85 24.24
CA PHE A 283 -4.53 -10.60 23.13
C PHE A 283 -3.09 -10.99 23.46
N GLN A 284 -2.81 -12.27 23.57
CA GLN A 284 -1.56 -12.76 24.12
C GLN A 284 -0.73 -13.50 23.07
N LYS A 285 0.58 -13.58 23.36
CA LYS A 285 1.54 -14.40 22.63
C LYS A 285 1.68 -14.05 21.14
N ILE A 286 1.83 -12.77 20.84
CA ILE A 286 2.16 -12.32 19.50
C ILE A 286 3.69 -12.35 19.35
N SER A 287 4.18 -13.14 18.41
CA SER A 287 5.61 -13.17 18.07
C SER A 287 5.98 -11.90 17.32
N VAL A 288 7.10 -11.29 17.71
CA VAL A 288 7.70 -10.13 17.07
C VAL A 288 9.14 -10.45 16.71
N HIS A 289 9.48 -10.23 15.46
CA HIS A 289 10.86 -10.29 14.99
C HIS A 289 11.27 -8.90 14.49
N ARG A 290 12.13 -8.21 15.24
CA ARG A 290 12.68 -6.91 14.91
C ARG A 290 13.95 -7.10 14.11
N VAL A 291 14.03 -6.43 12.96
CA VAL A 291 15.20 -6.50 12.06
C VAL A 291 15.73 -5.09 11.83
N ASP A 292 16.97 -4.86 12.18
CA ASP A 292 17.66 -3.58 11.94
C ASP A 292 18.08 -3.41 10.48
N SER A 293 18.44 -2.20 10.12
CA SER A 293 18.99 -1.87 8.81
C SER A 293 20.20 -2.77 8.45
N GLY A 294 20.21 -3.28 7.24
CA GLY A 294 21.18 -4.25 6.74
C GLY A 294 20.79 -5.71 7.01
N GLY A 295 19.85 -5.96 7.92
CA GLY A 295 19.35 -7.30 8.23
C GLY A 295 18.40 -7.86 7.17
N ALA A 296 18.10 -9.14 7.30
CA ALA A 296 17.24 -9.89 6.37
C ALA A 296 16.16 -10.68 7.10
N PHE A 297 15.08 -10.98 6.38
CA PHE A 297 13.97 -11.82 6.85
C PHE A 297 13.41 -12.61 5.66
N ASN A 298 12.83 -13.78 5.92
CA ASN A 298 12.16 -14.57 4.89
C ASN A 298 10.67 -14.66 5.24
N LEU A 299 9.81 -14.24 4.30
CA LEU A 299 8.36 -14.21 4.48
C LEU A 299 7.72 -15.60 4.29
N GLU A 300 8.37 -16.52 3.59
CA GLU A 300 7.84 -17.86 3.36
C GLU A 300 7.81 -18.64 4.68
N ASP A 301 8.97 -18.79 5.34
CA ASP A 301 9.10 -19.49 6.63
C ASP A 301 8.91 -18.56 7.85
N TRP A 302 8.72 -17.25 7.62
CA TRP A 302 8.52 -16.20 8.61
C TRP A 302 9.64 -16.11 9.64
N LYS A 303 10.91 -16.12 9.17
CA LYS A 303 12.11 -16.12 10.00
C LYS A 303 13.20 -15.21 9.44
N GLY A 304 14.06 -14.71 10.32
CA GLY A 304 15.25 -13.97 9.97
C GLY A 304 16.52 -14.63 10.52
N PRO A 305 17.68 -14.50 9.84
CA PRO A 305 18.95 -15.06 10.31
C PRO A 305 19.56 -14.28 11.49
N GLY A 306 18.99 -13.13 11.83
CA GLY A 306 19.44 -12.22 12.89
C GLY A 306 18.30 -11.33 13.33
N GLY A 307 18.61 -10.33 14.16
CA GLY A 307 17.60 -9.48 14.77
C GLY A 307 17.12 -10.02 16.12
N ASP A 308 16.14 -9.36 16.72
CA ASP A 308 15.62 -9.70 18.04
C ASP A 308 14.23 -10.31 17.92
N THR A 309 14.09 -11.53 18.43
CA THR A 309 12.79 -12.19 18.51
C THR A 309 12.28 -12.14 19.95
N TYR A 310 11.07 -11.67 20.13
CA TYR A 310 10.43 -11.60 21.43
C TYR A 310 8.91 -11.77 21.30
N GLU A 311 8.26 -11.92 22.44
CA GLU A 311 6.81 -12.04 22.53
C GLU A 311 6.23 -10.77 23.13
N ILE A 312 5.13 -10.29 22.57
CA ILE A 312 4.34 -9.19 23.10
C ILE A 312 2.91 -9.66 23.38
N SER A 313 2.31 -9.11 24.42
CA SER A 313 0.92 -9.36 24.77
C SER A 313 0.19 -8.05 25.05
N VAL A 314 -1.12 -8.08 24.89
CA VAL A 314 -2.02 -7.03 25.35
C VAL A 314 -2.88 -7.60 26.48
N VAL A 315 -2.81 -7.01 27.67
CA VAL A 315 -3.62 -7.41 28.82
C VAL A 315 -4.48 -6.22 29.27
N LYS A 316 -5.81 -6.34 29.08
CA LYS A 316 -6.76 -5.27 29.41
C LYS A 316 -6.35 -3.91 28.84
N GLY A 317 -5.94 -3.89 27.56
CA GLY A 317 -5.54 -2.69 26.84
C GLY A 317 -4.13 -2.15 27.15
N LYS A 318 -3.31 -2.91 27.87
CA LYS A 318 -1.92 -2.54 28.17
C LYS A 318 -0.96 -3.49 27.46
N LEU A 319 0.09 -2.93 26.86
CA LEU A 319 1.16 -3.70 26.25
C LEU A 319 2.07 -4.27 27.33
N GLU A 320 2.41 -5.55 27.21
CA GLU A 320 3.31 -6.28 28.09
C GLU A 320 4.32 -7.06 27.25
N THR A 321 5.59 -7.02 27.62
CA THR A 321 6.66 -7.78 26.98
C THR A 321 7.74 -8.13 27.99
N ALA A 322 8.38 -9.27 27.79
CA ALA A 322 9.57 -9.66 28.54
C ALA A 322 10.88 -9.17 27.86
N ASN A 323 10.80 -8.47 26.73
CA ASN A 323 11.97 -7.93 26.04
C ASN A 323 12.63 -6.82 26.88
N SER A 324 13.79 -7.14 27.48
CA SER A 324 14.55 -6.20 28.31
C SER A 324 15.49 -5.29 27.50
N LEU A 325 15.73 -5.60 26.21
CA LEU A 325 16.68 -4.86 25.37
C LEU A 325 16.01 -3.64 24.71
N HIS A 326 14.83 -3.81 24.16
CA HIS A 326 14.17 -2.80 23.35
C HIS A 326 12.78 -2.41 23.85
N GLY A 327 12.28 -2.99 24.97
CA GLY A 327 10.93 -2.79 25.42
C GLY A 327 9.91 -3.34 24.39
N ILE A 328 8.94 -2.52 24.01
CA ILE A 328 7.92 -2.91 23.01
C ILE A 328 8.36 -2.69 21.55
N TYR A 329 9.49 -1.99 21.32
CA TYR A 329 10.03 -1.68 19.99
C TYR A 329 11.43 -2.26 19.78
#